data_e2b0adfb49d2ae1e375733e67b34a59d
#
_entry.id   e2b0adfb49d2ae1e375733e67b34a59d
#
_cell.length_a   1.000
_cell.length_b   1.000
_cell.length_c   1.000
_cell.angle_alpha   90.00
_cell.angle_beta   90.00
_cell.angle_gamma   90.00
#
_symmetry.space_group_name_H-M   'P 1'
#
loop_
_entity.id
_entity.type
_entity.pdbx_description
1 polymer ?
#
loop_
_entity_poly.entity_id
_entity_poly.type
_entity_poly.pdbx_seq_one_letter_code
_entity_poly.pdbx_strand_id
1 'polypeptide(L)'
;MILAAASITNPNYVPTEYQTFLLTVFIMLQHACISSMPTLWIARYNSFGSTLNMIGLFVVIIMIPASVTGTADTPKFFPSPQVWSVQNGTEWPDGIAVLMSFIAIIWTMSGYDAPFHLSEECSNAAVASPRAIVMTAGVGGLAGWALQLVVAYTVIEIPSVIGSSLGQPWASYLIQVMPQKIALAILGLTIVCAYSMGQGCMVAASRVTFAYARDGCFPASFWIKRVNKHTSTPVNAVWFNTAIGICLLCLIFGGSVAIGAIFSVGAIAAYVAFTIPIFIKTFFVGDRFRRGPWHLGKFSKPIGMMACSFIVVMMPILCFPSVRGSDLTPQLMK
;
A
#
# COMPACT_ATOMS: atom_id res chain seq x y z
N MET A 1 13.70 3.24 3.36
CA MET A 1 14.48 2.80 2.19
C MET A 1 15.68 3.70 1.88
N ILE A 2 15.53 5.01 1.63
CA ILE A 2 16.66 5.91 1.30
C ILE A 2 17.73 5.89 2.42
N LEU A 3 17.31 6.10 3.68
CA LEU A 3 18.21 6.07 4.83
C LEU A 3 18.81 4.68 5.07
N ALA A 4 18.07 3.60 4.81
CA ALA A 4 18.59 2.24 4.87
C ALA A 4 19.67 2.00 3.79
N ALA A 5 19.50 2.52 2.58
CA ALA A 5 20.53 2.48 1.55
C ALA A 5 21.80 3.23 1.99
N ALA A 6 21.65 4.37 2.67
CA ALA A 6 22.78 5.11 3.24
C ALA A 6 23.48 4.32 4.34
N SER A 7 22.75 3.65 5.24
CA SER A 7 23.34 2.78 6.28
C SER A 7 24.08 1.57 5.69
N ILE A 8 23.56 0.97 4.61
CA ILE A 8 24.24 -0.12 3.90
C ILE A 8 25.58 0.36 3.29
N THR A 9 25.59 1.57 2.76
CA THR A 9 26.79 2.14 2.12
C THR A 9 27.82 2.60 3.16
N ASN A 10 27.34 3.11 4.29
CA ASN A 10 28.18 3.56 5.40
C ASN A 10 27.71 2.89 6.72
N PRO A 11 28.36 1.81 7.15
CA PRO A 11 27.97 1.05 8.35
C PRO A 11 27.96 1.87 9.65
N ASN A 12 28.70 2.97 9.71
CA ASN A 12 28.73 3.87 10.89
C ASN A 12 27.53 4.84 10.92
N TYR A 13 26.71 4.88 9.86
CA TYR A 13 25.55 5.76 9.80
C TYR A 13 24.32 5.07 10.33
N VAL A 14 23.77 5.58 11.42
CA VAL A 14 22.49 5.15 12.01
C VAL A 14 21.48 6.27 11.81
N PRO A 15 20.41 6.05 11.05
CA PRO A 15 19.38 7.06 10.81
C PRO A 15 18.63 7.40 12.09
N THR A 16 18.41 8.69 12.35
CA THR A 16 17.58 9.18 13.45
C THR A 16 16.13 9.37 13.01
N GLU A 17 15.20 9.36 13.97
CA GLU A 17 13.78 9.64 13.71
C GLU A 17 13.59 11.04 13.08
N TYR A 18 14.37 12.04 13.53
CA TYR A 18 14.35 13.39 12.96
C TYR A 18 14.76 13.41 11.48
N GLN A 19 15.78 12.65 11.09
CA GLN A 19 16.18 12.55 9.69
C GLN A 19 15.11 11.86 8.85
N THR A 20 14.46 10.83 9.38
CA THR A 20 13.34 10.16 8.74
C THR A 20 12.16 11.11 8.58
N PHE A 21 11.81 11.85 9.62
CA PHE A 21 10.77 12.86 9.59
C PHE A 21 11.04 13.94 8.53
N LEU A 22 12.19 14.59 8.58
CA LEU A 22 12.56 15.68 7.65
C LEU A 22 12.59 15.20 6.19
N LEU A 23 13.17 14.02 5.93
CA LEU A 23 13.19 13.44 4.60
C LEU A 23 11.78 13.15 4.08
N THR A 24 10.90 12.64 4.94
CA THR A 24 9.51 12.33 4.56
C THR A 24 8.73 13.62 4.30
N VAL A 25 8.88 14.65 5.12
CA VAL A 25 8.29 15.98 4.89
C VAL A 25 8.77 16.55 3.56
N PHE A 26 10.06 16.47 3.28
CA PHE A 26 10.62 16.94 2.01
C PHE A 26 10.00 16.23 0.80
N ILE A 27 9.87 14.90 0.85
CA ILE A 27 9.22 14.11 -0.20
C ILE A 27 7.73 14.50 -0.34
N MET A 28 7.01 14.68 0.76
CA MET A 28 5.61 15.10 0.74
C MET A 28 5.44 16.49 0.10
N LEU A 29 6.31 17.42 0.40
CA LEU A 29 6.31 18.75 -0.22
C LEU A 29 6.59 18.68 -1.73
N GLN A 30 7.53 17.82 -2.17
CA GLN A 30 7.75 17.57 -3.60
C GLN A 30 6.51 17.00 -4.28
N HIS A 31 5.86 16.00 -3.66
CA HIS A 31 4.61 15.44 -4.19
C HIS A 31 3.50 16.49 -4.26
N ALA A 32 3.39 17.38 -3.28
CA ALA A 32 2.43 18.48 -3.29
C ALA A 32 2.71 19.47 -4.43
N CYS A 33 3.96 19.82 -4.66
CA CYS A 33 4.35 20.68 -5.78
C CYS A 33 4.00 20.03 -7.14
N ILE A 34 4.33 18.77 -7.34
CA ILE A 34 4.01 18.03 -8.57
C ILE A 34 2.48 17.92 -8.75
N SER A 35 1.73 17.61 -7.69
CA SER A 35 0.26 17.51 -7.73
C SER A 35 -0.44 18.85 -7.94
N SER A 36 0.26 19.97 -7.76
CA SER A 36 -0.23 21.32 -8.02
C SER A 36 0.01 21.80 -9.47
N MET A 37 0.73 21.00 -10.27
CA MET A 37 0.98 21.29 -11.69
C MET A 37 -0.29 21.12 -12.55
N PRO A 38 -0.28 21.58 -13.82
CA PRO A 38 -1.39 21.34 -14.75
C PRO A 38 -1.70 19.84 -14.91
N THR A 39 -2.98 19.50 -14.98
CA THR A 39 -3.49 18.12 -15.03
C THR A 39 -2.80 17.25 -16.09
N LEU A 40 -2.49 17.83 -17.27
CA LEU A 40 -1.79 17.10 -18.34
C LEU A 40 -0.38 16.63 -17.93
N TRP A 41 0.37 17.47 -17.21
CA TRP A 41 1.71 17.12 -16.70
C TRP A 41 1.63 16.04 -15.63
N ILE A 42 0.67 16.16 -14.72
CA ILE A 42 0.40 15.14 -13.67
C ILE A 42 0.06 13.80 -14.32
N ALA A 43 -0.82 13.80 -15.34
CA ALA A 43 -1.20 12.59 -16.06
C ALA A 43 -0.01 11.92 -16.75
N ARG A 44 0.85 12.69 -17.43
CA ARG A 44 2.07 12.18 -18.08
C ARG A 44 3.06 11.62 -17.07
N TYR A 45 3.25 12.31 -15.96
CA TYR A 45 4.13 11.86 -14.87
C TYR A 45 3.62 10.52 -14.28
N ASN A 46 2.33 10.42 -13.95
CA ASN A 46 1.75 9.22 -13.41
C ASN A 46 1.78 8.05 -14.41
N SER A 47 1.55 8.30 -15.71
CA SER A 47 1.69 7.27 -16.75
C SER A 47 3.11 6.74 -16.85
N PHE A 48 4.11 7.64 -16.83
CA PHE A 48 5.52 7.26 -16.79
C PHE A 48 5.84 6.46 -15.52
N GLY A 49 5.42 6.94 -14.36
CA GLY A 49 5.60 6.27 -13.07
C GLY A 49 4.97 4.88 -13.04
N SER A 50 3.75 4.73 -13.56
CA SER A 50 3.08 3.42 -13.65
C SER A 50 3.82 2.44 -14.54
N THR A 51 4.30 2.89 -15.71
CA THR A 51 5.12 2.08 -16.61
C THR A 51 6.42 1.65 -15.94
N LEU A 52 7.09 2.57 -15.26
CA LEU A 52 8.32 2.29 -14.52
C LEU A 52 8.08 1.28 -13.38
N ASN A 53 6.96 1.40 -12.64
CA ASN A 53 6.58 0.45 -11.60
C ASN A 53 6.37 -0.97 -12.17
N MET A 54 5.69 -1.09 -13.32
CA MET A 54 5.51 -2.39 -13.97
C MET A 54 6.83 -3.00 -14.43
N ILE A 55 7.69 -2.22 -15.09
CA ILE A 55 9.03 -2.67 -15.49
C ILE A 55 9.84 -3.04 -14.25
N GLY A 56 9.85 -2.19 -13.21
CA GLY A 56 10.57 -2.43 -11.97
C GLY A 56 10.14 -3.72 -11.29
N LEU A 57 8.85 -4.00 -11.24
CA LEU A 57 8.31 -5.24 -10.67
C LEU A 57 8.82 -6.48 -11.43
N PHE A 58 8.77 -6.47 -12.78
CA PHE A 58 9.30 -7.58 -13.57
C PHE A 58 10.81 -7.75 -13.39
N VAL A 59 11.56 -6.63 -13.36
CA VAL A 59 13.01 -6.66 -13.09
C VAL A 59 13.27 -7.31 -11.73
N VAL A 60 12.56 -6.93 -10.68
CA VAL A 60 12.74 -7.48 -9.34
C VAL A 60 12.41 -8.97 -9.29
N ILE A 61 11.29 -9.40 -9.88
CA ILE A 61 10.87 -10.82 -9.93
C ILE A 61 11.94 -11.68 -10.62
N ILE A 62 12.61 -11.16 -11.66
CA ILE A 62 13.63 -11.91 -12.41
C ILE A 62 15.00 -11.82 -11.73
N MET A 63 15.39 -10.64 -11.27
CA MET A 63 16.73 -10.39 -10.72
C MET A 63 16.98 -11.06 -9.39
N ILE A 64 15.95 -11.18 -8.52
CA ILE A 64 16.13 -11.84 -7.22
C ILE A 64 16.57 -13.30 -7.44
N PRO A 65 15.79 -14.18 -8.08
CA PRO A 65 16.21 -15.57 -8.25
C PRO A 65 17.48 -15.75 -9.09
N ALA A 66 17.76 -14.80 -10.00
CA ALA A 66 18.99 -14.82 -10.78
C ALA A 66 20.24 -14.49 -9.94
N SER A 67 20.10 -13.59 -8.96
CA SER A 67 21.22 -13.03 -8.18
C SER A 67 21.44 -13.75 -6.84
N VAL A 68 20.49 -14.55 -6.37
CA VAL A 68 20.63 -15.34 -5.15
C VAL A 68 21.80 -16.31 -5.31
N THR A 69 22.76 -16.24 -4.40
CA THR A 69 23.90 -17.14 -4.33
C THR A 69 23.70 -18.11 -3.19
N GLY A 70 23.58 -19.40 -3.50
CA GLY A 70 23.64 -20.45 -2.48
C GLY A 70 25.07 -20.57 -1.93
N THR A 71 25.19 -20.90 -0.66
CA THR A 71 26.46 -21.30 0.00
C THR A 71 26.43 -22.79 0.30
N ALA A 72 27.55 -23.34 0.82
CA ALA A 72 27.57 -24.75 1.23
C ALA A 72 26.52 -25.09 2.29
N ASP A 73 26.19 -24.13 3.16
CA ASP A 73 25.27 -24.31 4.29
C ASP A 73 23.83 -23.82 4.00
N THR A 74 23.64 -22.99 2.94
CA THR A 74 22.33 -22.44 2.59
C THR A 74 22.02 -22.70 1.12
N PRO A 75 20.91 -23.42 0.83
CA PRO A 75 20.49 -23.68 -0.56
C PRO A 75 20.09 -22.37 -1.24
N LYS A 76 20.27 -22.32 -2.56
CA LYS A 76 19.80 -21.20 -3.39
C LYS A 76 18.28 -21.00 -3.30
N PHE A 77 17.54 -22.10 -3.24
CA PHE A 77 16.09 -22.12 -3.06
C PHE A 77 15.72 -23.13 -1.98
N PHE A 78 14.84 -22.72 -1.10
CA PHE A 78 14.35 -23.57 -0.02
C PHE A 78 13.36 -24.63 -0.55
N PRO A 79 13.32 -25.83 0.06
CA PRO A 79 12.39 -26.88 -0.36
C PRO A 79 10.94 -26.50 -0.04
N SER A 80 10.03 -26.89 -0.93
CA SER A 80 8.60 -26.57 -0.80
C SER A 80 7.97 -26.90 0.56
N PRO A 81 8.27 -28.05 1.21
CA PRO A 81 7.70 -28.33 2.54
C PRO A 81 8.05 -27.27 3.60
N GLN A 82 9.23 -26.67 3.54
CA GLN A 82 9.64 -25.61 4.44
C GLN A 82 8.94 -24.29 4.11
N VAL A 83 8.85 -23.95 2.82
CA VAL A 83 8.23 -22.71 2.33
C VAL A 83 6.74 -22.67 2.66
N TRP A 84 6.05 -23.81 2.57
CA TRP A 84 4.62 -23.91 2.85
C TRP A 84 4.29 -24.28 4.28
N SER A 85 5.28 -24.31 5.19
CA SER A 85 5.05 -24.48 6.61
C SER A 85 4.58 -23.16 7.26
N VAL A 86 3.69 -23.26 8.23
CA VAL A 86 3.27 -22.11 9.02
C VAL A 86 4.37 -21.77 10.02
N GLN A 87 4.96 -20.59 9.87
CA GLN A 87 5.93 -20.05 10.83
C GLN A 87 5.21 -19.01 11.70
N ASN A 88 4.68 -19.48 12.81
CA ASN A 88 3.92 -18.66 13.73
C ASN A 88 4.83 -18.06 14.80
N GLY A 89 5.09 -16.77 14.70
CA GLY A 89 5.82 -15.99 15.72
C GLY A 89 4.90 -15.30 16.74
N THR A 90 3.60 -15.62 16.73
CA THR A 90 2.61 -15.06 17.66
C THR A 90 2.15 -16.14 18.65
N GLU A 91 1.59 -15.75 19.77
CA GLU A 91 0.97 -16.67 20.73
C GLU A 91 -0.47 -17.09 20.33
N TRP A 92 -0.93 -16.68 19.16
CA TRP A 92 -2.23 -17.06 18.63
C TRP A 92 -2.17 -18.45 17.99
N PRO A 93 -3.29 -19.22 18.00
CA PRO A 93 -3.37 -20.46 17.23
C PRO A 93 -3.08 -20.21 15.73
N ASP A 94 -2.43 -21.16 15.07
CA ASP A 94 -1.95 -21.04 13.69
C ASP A 94 -3.02 -20.55 12.71
N GLY A 95 -4.26 -21.03 12.81
CA GLY A 95 -5.34 -20.58 11.96
C GLY A 95 -5.66 -19.09 12.11
N ILE A 96 -5.60 -18.56 13.34
CA ILE A 96 -5.81 -17.12 13.60
C ILE A 96 -4.59 -16.32 13.14
N ALA A 97 -3.39 -16.80 13.41
CA ALA A 97 -2.14 -16.16 12.98
C ALA A 97 -2.08 -16.02 11.45
N VAL A 98 -2.49 -17.06 10.71
CA VAL A 98 -2.61 -17.01 9.24
C VAL A 98 -3.63 -15.96 8.81
N LEU A 99 -4.81 -15.89 9.44
CA LEU A 99 -5.79 -14.86 9.10
C LEU A 99 -5.30 -13.44 9.45
N MET A 100 -4.57 -13.28 10.54
CA MET A 100 -3.95 -11.98 10.89
C MET A 100 -2.92 -11.55 9.86
N SER A 101 -2.19 -12.48 9.23
CA SER A 101 -1.22 -12.16 8.17
C SER A 101 -1.85 -11.55 6.91
N PHE A 102 -3.17 -11.73 6.71
CA PHE A 102 -3.90 -11.08 5.61
C PHE A 102 -3.87 -9.56 5.66
N ILE A 103 -3.53 -8.94 6.81
CA ILE A 103 -3.33 -7.48 6.87
C ILE A 103 -2.28 -7.01 5.88
N ALA A 104 -1.21 -7.77 5.69
CA ALA A 104 -0.16 -7.45 4.72
C ALA A 104 -0.68 -7.53 3.27
N ILE A 105 -1.53 -8.53 2.97
CA ILE A 105 -2.15 -8.69 1.66
C ILE A 105 -3.14 -7.54 1.40
N ILE A 106 -3.96 -7.20 2.38
CA ILE A 106 -4.91 -6.09 2.34
C ILE A 106 -4.19 -4.79 2.01
N TRP A 107 -3.07 -4.51 2.67
CA TRP A 107 -2.24 -3.34 2.38
C TRP A 107 -1.61 -3.37 1.00
N THR A 108 -1.06 -4.50 0.58
CA THR A 108 -0.45 -4.68 -0.75
C THR A 108 -1.47 -4.44 -1.86
N MET A 109 -2.72 -4.84 -1.64
CA MET A 109 -3.81 -4.65 -2.59
C MET A 109 -4.54 -3.31 -2.45
N SER A 110 -4.16 -2.43 -1.50
CA SER A 110 -4.77 -1.10 -1.35
C SER A 110 -4.53 -0.21 -2.56
N GLY A 111 -5.48 0.70 -2.83
CA GLY A 111 -5.39 1.66 -3.94
C GLY A 111 -5.94 1.17 -5.28
N TYR A 112 -6.48 -0.05 -5.37
CA TYR A 112 -7.18 -0.54 -6.57
C TYR A 112 -8.40 0.30 -6.92
N ASP A 113 -8.93 1.06 -5.98
CA ASP A 113 -10.07 1.97 -6.08
C ASP A 113 -9.71 3.35 -6.68
N ALA A 114 -8.43 3.69 -6.81
CA ALA A 114 -7.97 4.96 -7.35
C ALA A 114 -8.64 5.37 -8.67
N PRO A 115 -8.90 4.47 -9.65
CA PRO A 115 -9.62 4.83 -10.87
C PRO A 115 -11.06 5.30 -10.62
N PHE A 116 -11.69 4.91 -9.52
CA PHE A 116 -13.01 5.42 -9.14
C PHE A 116 -12.94 6.89 -8.71
N HIS A 117 -11.94 7.24 -7.92
CA HIS A 117 -11.74 8.62 -7.44
C HIS A 117 -11.33 9.59 -8.56
N LEU A 118 -10.76 9.07 -9.65
CA LEU A 118 -10.40 9.82 -10.84
C LEU A 118 -11.47 9.77 -11.95
N SER A 119 -12.64 9.17 -11.69
CA SER A 119 -13.67 8.94 -12.69
C SER A 119 -14.23 10.24 -13.27
N GLU A 120 -14.25 11.33 -12.51
CA GLU A 120 -14.71 12.65 -13.01
C GLU A 120 -13.74 13.27 -14.05
N GLU A 121 -12.48 12.84 -14.08
CA GLU A 121 -11.48 13.27 -15.05
C GLU A 121 -11.42 12.35 -16.30
N CYS A 122 -12.20 11.26 -16.32
CA CYS A 122 -12.23 10.28 -17.41
C CYS A 122 -13.37 10.50 -18.39
N SER A 123 -13.09 10.51 -19.68
CA SER A 123 -14.08 10.71 -20.75
C SER A 123 -15.12 9.57 -20.85
N ASN A 124 -14.79 8.35 -20.45
CA ASN A 124 -15.68 7.19 -20.47
C ASN A 124 -15.64 6.43 -19.16
N ALA A 125 -15.83 7.13 -18.05
CA ALA A 125 -15.71 6.59 -16.69
C ALA A 125 -16.59 5.37 -16.43
N ALA A 126 -17.82 5.35 -16.98
CA ALA A 126 -18.76 4.24 -16.77
C ALA A 126 -18.25 2.86 -17.25
N VAL A 127 -17.29 2.84 -18.17
CA VAL A 127 -16.65 1.61 -18.67
C VAL A 127 -15.19 1.53 -18.23
N ALA A 128 -14.46 2.66 -18.30
CA ALA A 128 -13.03 2.69 -18.04
C ALA A 128 -12.70 2.43 -16.55
N SER A 129 -13.41 3.08 -15.61
CA SER A 129 -13.13 2.94 -14.18
C SER A 129 -13.33 1.51 -13.67
N PRO A 130 -14.48 0.83 -13.89
CA PRO A 130 -14.65 -0.53 -13.39
C PRO A 130 -13.69 -1.53 -14.05
N ARG A 131 -13.35 -1.35 -15.34
CA ARG A 131 -12.32 -2.17 -16.00
C ARG A 131 -10.95 -1.97 -15.38
N ALA A 132 -10.56 -0.73 -15.13
CA ALA A 132 -9.30 -0.40 -14.49
C ALA A 132 -9.18 -1.02 -13.09
N ILE A 133 -10.24 -0.94 -12.27
CA ILE A 133 -10.29 -1.57 -10.94
C ILE A 133 -10.05 -3.09 -11.03
N VAL A 134 -10.79 -3.78 -11.91
CA VAL A 134 -10.66 -5.25 -12.05
C VAL A 134 -9.28 -5.62 -12.60
N MET A 135 -8.76 -4.86 -13.58
CA MET A 135 -7.41 -5.10 -14.11
C MET A 135 -6.33 -4.84 -13.06
N THR A 136 -6.43 -3.77 -12.29
CA THR A 136 -5.47 -3.46 -11.21
C THR A 136 -5.47 -4.56 -10.16
N ALA A 137 -6.65 -5.00 -9.71
CA ALA A 137 -6.75 -6.08 -8.74
C ALA A 137 -6.22 -7.42 -9.31
N GLY A 138 -6.57 -7.76 -10.56
CA GLY A 138 -6.15 -9.01 -11.20
C GLY A 138 -4.65 -9.05 -11.50
N VAL A 139 -4.14 -8.06 -12.22
CA VAL A 139 -2.72 -7.99 -12.59
C VAL A 139 -1.85 -7.78 -11.35
N GLY A 140 -2.26 -6.87 -10.45
CA GLY A 140 -1.54 -6.60 -9.20
C GLY A 140 -1.51 -7.82 -8.28
N GLY A 141 -2.62 -8.56 -8.18
CA GLY A 141 -2.70 -9.79 -7.39
C GLY A 141 -1.78 -10.89 -7.94
N LEU A 142 -1.81 -11.15 -9.25
CA LEU A 142 -0.96 -12.16 -9.87
C LEU A 142 0.54 -11.80 -9.77
N ALA A 143 0.89 -10.56 -10.06
CA ALA A 143 2.28 -10.11 -10.01
C ALA A 143 2.80 -10.04 -8.56
N GLY A 144 1.98 -9.58 -7.62
CA GLY A 144 2.30 -9.60 -6.20
C GLY A 144 2.48 -11.02 -5.67
N TRP A 145 1.62 -11.96 -6.07
CA TRP A 145 1.77 -13.36 -5.72
C TRP A 145 3.06 -13.98 -6.27
N ALA A 146 3.40 -13.68 -7.53
CA ALA A 146 4.67 -14.13 -8.12
C ALA A 146 5.89 -13.59 -7.34
N LEU A 147 5.89 -12.31 -6.95
CA LEU A 147 6.94 -11.73 -6.12
C LEU A 147 7.01 -12.41 -4.74
N GLN A 148 5.87 -12.64 -4.11
CA GLN A 148 5.84 -13.33 -2.81
C GLN A 148 6.39 -14.75 -2.89
N LEU A 149 6.10 -15.49 -3.95
CA LEU A 149 6.72 -16.80 -4.17
C LEU A 149 8.24 -16.69 -4.28
N VAL A 150 8.74 -15.73 -5.07
CA VAL A 150 10.19 -15.49 -5.18
C VAL A 150 10.81 -15.23 -3.81
N VAL A 151 10.22 -14.34 -3.01
CA VAL A 151 10.70 -14.03 -1.66
C VAL A 151 10.63 -15.26 -0.75
N ALA A 152 9.51 -15.99 -0.76
CA ALA A 152 9.31 -17.16 0.10
C ALA A 152 10.32 -18.30 -0.17
N TYR A 153 10.69 -18.49 -1.44
CA TYR A 153 11.68 -19.51 -1.80
C TYR A 153 13.13 -19.09 -1.61
N THR A 154 13.42 -17.82 -1.36
CA THR A 154 14.78 -17.28 -1.30
C THR A 154 15.15 -16.68 0.05
N VAL A 155 14.18 -16.35 0.92
CA VAL A 155 14.47 -15.80 2.26
C VAL A 155 15.17 -16.82 3.13
N ILE A 156 16.33 -16.46 3.70
CA ILE A 156 17.16 -17.39 4.49
C ILE A 156 16.65 -17.45 5.92
N GLU A 157 16.51 -16.29 6.56
CA GLU A 157 16.12 -16.19 7.97
C GLU A 157 15.19 -15.00 8.21
N ILE A 158 13.92 -15.28 8.49
CA ILE A 158 12.88 -14.27 8.68
C ILE A 158 13.13 -13.40 9.92
N PRO A 159 13.49 -13.95 11.11
CA PRO A 159 13.74 -13.14 12.29
C PRO A 159 14.84 -12.09 12.09
N SER A 160 15.93 -12.42 11.40
CA SER A 160 17.02 -11.48 11.13
C SER A 160 16.62 -10.37 10.15
N VAL A 161 15.70 -10.65 9.24
CA VAL A 161 15.13 -9.64 8.32
C VAL A 161 14.26 -8.63 9.07
N ILE A 162 13.40 -9.11 9.98
CA ILE A 162 12.47 -8.28 10.73
C ILE A 162 13.20 -7.49 11.83
N GLY A 163 14.11 -8.14 12.58
CA GLY A 163 14.87 -7.56 13.68
C GLY A 163 16.12 -6.79 13.28
N SER A 164 16.31 -6.54 11.98
CA SER A 164 17.51 -5.86 11.47
C SER A 164 17.62 -4.41 11.94
N SER A 165 18.84 -4.00 12.30
CA SER A 165 19.19 -2.60 12.64
C SER A 165 18.95 -1.59 11.51
N LEU A 166 18.77 -2.06 10.28
CA LEU A 166 18.42 -1.19 9.14
C LEU A 166 17.00 -0.60 9.25
N GLY A 167 16.14 -1.14 10.12
CA GLY A 167 14.77 -0.69 10.30
C GLY A 167 13.88 -0.80 9.05
N GLN A 168 14.35 -1.55 8.03
CA GLN A 168 13.67 -1.71 6.75
C GLN A 168 13.80 -3.15 6.25
N PRO A 169 12.77 -3.98 6.44
CA PRO A 169 12.80 -5.41 6.12
C PRO A 169 13.17 -5.73 4.67
N TRP A 170 12.68 -4.94 3.71
CA TRP A 170 13.02 -5.14 2.30
C TRP A 170 14.51 -4.98 2.01
N ALA A 171 15.14 -3.94 2.56
CA ALA A 171 16.57 -3.71 2.42
C ALA A 171 17.38 -4.84 3.07
N SER A 172 16.95 -5.28 4.27
CA SER A 172 17.58 -6.39 5.02
C SER A 172 17.49 -7.70 4.26
N TYR A 173 16.34 -8.01 3.68
CA TYR A 173 16.15 -9.18 2.84
C TYR A 173 17.08 -9.16 1.61
N LEU A 174 17.16 -8.05 0.90
CA LEU A 174 18.03 -7.95 -0.29
C LEU A 174 19.50 -8.20 0.05
N ILE A 175 19.99 -7.63 1.16
CA ILE A 175 21.38 -7.85 1.62
C ILE A 175 21.61 -9.29 2.06
N GLN A 176 20.57 -9.94 2.63
CA GLN A 176 20.68 -11.34 3.08
C GLN A 176 20.87 -12.31 1.90
N VAL A 177 20.20 -12.05 0.76
CA VAL A 177 20.10 -13.03 -0.33
C VAL A 177 21.00 -12.75 -1.53
N MET A 178 21.61 -11.56 -1.62
CA MET A 178 22.41 -11.20 -2.79
C MET A 178 23.58 -10.26 -2.47
N PRO A 179 24.58 -10.15 -3.37
CA PRO A 179 25.69 -9.24 -3.21
C PRO A 179 25.24 -7.77 -3.04
N GLN A 180 25.93 -7.03 -2.15
CA GLN A 180 25.58 -5.66 -1.77
C GLN A 180 25.36 -4.71 -2.96
N LYS A 181 26.15 -4.79 -4.01
CA LYS A 181 26.03 -3.93 -5.19
C LYS A 181 24.69 -4.14 -5.92
N ILE A 182 24.28 -5.40 -6.08
CA ILE A 182 23.02 -5.76 -6.74
C ILE A 182 21.84 -5.39 -5.82
N ALA A 183 21.96 -5.67 -4.52
CA ALA A 183 20.97 -5.29 -3.52
C ALA A 183 20.71 -3.77 -3.53
N LEU A 184 21.75 -2.95 -3.56
CA LEU A 184 21.63 -1.49 -3.65
C LEU A 184 21.00 -1.03 -4.97
N ALA A 185 21.31 -1.67 -6.09
CA ALA A 185 20.69 -1.35 -7.38
C ALA A 185 19.18 -1.63 -7.38
N ILE A 186 18.77 -2.80 -6.87
CA ILE A 186 17.35 -3.17 -6.72
C ILE A 186 16.66 -2.25 -5.71
N LEU A 187 17.32 -1.93 -4.60
CA LEU A 187 16.78 -1.01 -3.60
C LEU A 187 16.58 0.39 -4.20
N GLY A 188 17.54 0.88 -4.99
CA GLY A 188 17.44 2.15 -5.71
C GLY A 188 16.25 2.16 -6.69
N LEU A 189 16.08 1.11 -7.48
CA LEU A 189 14.92 0.94 -8.35
C LEU A 189 13.61 0.97 -7.56
N THR A 190 13.55 0.23 -6.45
CA THR A 190 12.37 0.19 -5.57
C THR A 190 12.07 1.57 -4.97
N ILE A 191 13.09 2.36 -4.61
CA ILE A 191 12.91 3.73 -4.09
C ILE A 191 12.26 4.62 -5.16
N VAL A 192 12.71 4.57 -6.40
CA VAL A 192 12.15 5.36 -7.50
C VAL A 192 10.70 4.94 -7.80
N CYS A 193 10.43 3.64 -7.79
CA CYS A 193 9.09 3.09 -7.93
C CYS A 193 8.15 3.55 -6.80
N ALA A 194 8.59 3.46 -5.55
CA ALA A 194 7.84 3.90 -4.38
C ALA A 194 7.57 5.41 -4.39
N TYR A 195 8.52 6.22 -4.85
CA TYR A 195 8.35 7.67 -5.02
C TYR A 195 7.23 7.98 -6.02
N SER A 196 7.23 7.30 -7.17
CA SER A 196 6.17 7.46 -8.19
C SER A 196 4.80 7.01 -7.68
N MET A 197 4.75 5.94 -6.88
CA MET A 197 3.51 5.46 -6.25
C MET A 197 2.98 6.49 -5.23
N GLY A 198 3.83 7.05 -4.38
CA GLY A 198 3.46 8.09 -3.41
C GLY A 198 2.87 9.33 -4.10
N GLN A 199 3.38 9.70 -5.27
CA GLN A 199 2.80 10.76 -6.09
C GLN A 199 1.37 10.43 -6.55
N GLY A 200 1.14 9.21 -7.01
CA GLY A 200 -0.21 8.73 -7.38
C GLY A 200 -1.19 8.78 -6.21
N CYS A 201 -0.74 8.36 -5.02
CA CYS A 201 -1.55 8.44 -3.79
C CYS A 201 -1.93 9.90 -3.45
N MET A 202 -1.00 10.85 -3.56
CA MET A 202 -1.29 12.27 -3.31
C MET A 202 -2.33 12.81 -4.30
N VAL A 203 -2.24 12.43 -5.57
CA VAL A 203 -3.23 12.82 -6.58
C VAL A 203 -4.60 12.25 -6.20
N ALA A 204 -4.74 10.95 -5.96
CA ALA A 204 -6.00 10.32 -5.59
C ALA A 204 -6.62 10.96 -4.33
N ALA A 205 -5.84 11.11 -3.27
CA ALA A 205 -6.29 11.72 -2.02
C ALA A 205 -6.79 13.17 -2.23
N SER A 206 -6.09 13.97 -3.04
CA SER A 206 -6.49 15.35 -3.31
C SER A 206 -7.82 15.43 -4.06
N ARG A 207 -8.13 14.48 -4.95
CA ARG A 207 -9.43 14.43 -5.67
C ARG A 207 -10.57 14.03 -4.73
N VAL A 208 -10.33 13.05 -3.87
CA VAL A 208 -11.31 12.66 -2.83
C VAL A 208 -11.61 13.86 -1.91
N THR A 209 -10.58 14.50 -1.40
CA THR A 209 -10.75 15.69 -0.54
C THR A 209 -11.47 16.84 -1.25
N PHE A 210 -11.16 17.07 -2.52
CA PHE A 210 -11.86 18.06 -3.33
C PHE A 210 -13.34 17.72 -3.49
N ALA A 211 -13.69 16.46 -3.80
CA ALA A 211 -15.07 16.02 -3.96
C ALA A 211 -15.88 16.21 -2.66
N TYR A 212 -15.35 15.78 -1.52
CA TYR A 212 -16.00 15.99 -0.22
C TYR A 212 -16.11 17.48 0.15
N ALA A 213 -15.12 18.31 -0.19
CA ALA A 213 -15.19 19.74 0.04
C ALA A 213 -16.22 20.41 -0.88
N ARG A 214 -16.37 19.93 -2.12
CA ARG A 214 -17.43 20.40 -3.04
C ARG A 214 -18.83 20.16 -2.45
N ASP A 215 -19.00 19.01 -1.82
CA ASP A 215 -20.26 18.60 -1.20
C ASP A 215 -20.46 19.20 0.22
N GLY A 216 -19.52 20.03 0.70
CA GLY A 216 -19.65 20.76 1.95
C GLY A 216 -19.33 19.94 3.22
N CYS A 217 -18.66 18.79 3.09
CA CYS A 217 -18.37 17.87 4.21
C CYS A 217 -17.27 18.35 5.17
N PHE A 218 -16.46 19.35 4.79
CA PHE A 218 -15.38 19.89 5.64
C PHE A 218 -15.66 21.27 6.18
N PRO A 219 -15.17 21.64 7.37
CA PRO A 219 -15.36 22.98 7.94
C PRO A 219 -14.84 24.11 7.02
N ALA A 220 -13.73 23.90 6.31
CA ALA A 220 -13.14 24.86 5.38
C ALA A 220 -13.47 24.57 3.91
N SER A 221 -14.60 23.92 3.60
CA SER A 221 -15.01 23.52 2.26
C SER A 221 -14.98 24.68 1.26
N PHE A 222 -15.34 25.91 1.68
CA PHE A 222 -15.33 27.10 0.81
C PHE A 222 -13.93 27.41 0.25
N TRP A 223 -12.86 27.05 0.93
CA TRP A 223 -11.48 27.25 0.53
C TRP A 223 -10.92 26.02 -0.17
N ILE A 224 -11.14 24.81 0.37
CA ILE A 224 -10.60 23.54 -0.15
C ILE A 224 -11.12 23.25 -1.56
N LYS A 225 -12.41 23.52 -1.86
CA LYS A 225 -13.05 23.25 -3.14
C LYS A 225 -12.64 24.19 -4.29
N ARG A 226 -11.73 25.12 -4.05
CA ARG A 226 -11.29 26.05 -5.10
C ARG A 226 -10.34 25.35 -6.06
N VAL A 227 -10.65 25.43 -7.34
CA VAL A 227 -9.78 24.99 -8.44
C VAL A 227 -8.92 26.17 -8.88
N ASN A 228 -7.65 25.95 -9.06
CA ASN A 228 -6.72 26.97 -9.56
C ASN A 228 -7.00 27.24 -11.05
N LYS A 229 -7.15 28.50 -11.43
CA LYS A 229 -7.51 28.91 -12.80
C LYS A 229 -6.41 28.62 -13.83
N HIS A 230 -5.13 28.59 -13.41
CA HIS A 230 -4.00 28.38 -14.30
C HIS A 230 -3.66 26.90 -14.49
N THR A 231 -3.77 26.12 -13.43
CA THR A 231 -3.39 24.68 -13.47
C THR A 231 -4.57 23.75 -13.67
N SER A 232 -5.81 24.26 -13.49
CA SER A 232 -7.06 23.48 -13.51
C SER A 232 -7.02 22.29 -12.51
N THR A 233 -6.29 22.45 -11.40
CA THR A 233 -6.13 21.44 -10.35
C THR A 233 -6.62 21.99 -9.00
N PRO A 234 -7.09 21.13 -8.08
CA PRO A 234 -7.54 21.54 -6.76
C PRO A 234 -6.34 21.73 -5.80
N VAL A 235 -5.51 22.74 -6.08
CA VAL A 235 -4.26 23.02 -5.33
C VAL A 235 -4.51 23.14 -3.82
N ASN A 236 -5.61 23.78 -3.42
CA ASN A 236 -5.94 23.93 -2.01
C ASN A 236 -6.17 22.58 -1.31
N ALA A 237 -6.84 21.63 -1.99
CA ALA A 237 -7.02 20.28 -1.45
C ALA A 237 -5.70 19.52 -1.36
N VAL A 238 -4.78 19.70 -2.31
CA VAL A 238 -3.42 19.11 -2.25
C VAL A 238 -2.69 19.58 -1.00
N TRP A 239 -2.62 20.90 -0.78
CA TRP A 239 -1.91 21.46 0.37
C TRP A 239 -2.60 21.18 1.70
N PHE A 240 -3.93 21.08 1.73
CA PHE A 240 -4.68 20.63 2.89
C PHE A 240 -4.30 19.20 3.29
N ASN A 241 -4.29 18.26 2.33
CA ASN A 241 -3.86 16.89 2.58
C ASN A 241 -2.40 16.80 3.03
N THR A 242 -1.53 17.60 2.43
CA THR A 242 -0.11 17.67 2.82
C THR A 242 0.05 18.13 4.27
N ALA A 243 -0.69 19.16 4.68
CA ALA A 243 -0.65 19.66 6.05
C ALA A 243 -1.13 18.61 7.05
N ILE A 244 -2.27 17.94 6.78
CA ILE A 244 -2.76 16.83 7.62
C ILE A 244 -1.75 15.69 7.66
N GLY A 245 -1.18 15.31 6.52
CA GLY A 245 -0.19 14.25 6.45
C GLY A 245 1.06 14.57 7.26
N ILE A 246 1.55 15.81 7.25
CA ILE A 246 2.68 16.24 8.09
C ILE A 246 2.31 16.19 9.58
N CYS A 247 1.09 16.62 9.97
CA CYS A 247 0.61 16.50 11.33
C CYS A 247 0.56 15.03 11.79
N LEU A 248 0.06 14.12 10.93
CA LEU A 248 0.04 12.68 11.23
C LEU A 248 1.45 12.09 11.29
N LEU A 249 2.38 12.60 10.46
CA LEU A 249 3.77 12.14 10.49
C LEU A 249 4.47 12.46 11.82
N CYS A 250 4.04 13.48 12.58
CA CYS A 250 4.56 13.76 13.91
C CYS A 250 4.40 12.57 14.88
N LEU A 251 3.50 11.64 14.59
CA LEU A 251 3.34 10.41 15.37
C LEU A 251 4.53 9.45 15.27
N ILE A 252 5.48 9.70 14.37
CA ILE A 252 6.75 8.96 14.33
C ILE A 252 7.50 9.07 15.66
N PHE A 253 7.37 10.20 16.34
CA PHE A 253 7.95 10.44 17.66
C PHE A 253 7.18 9.75 18.81
N GLY A 254 5.97 9.25 18.53
CA GLY A 254 5.16 8.43 19.45
C GLY A 254 5.44 6.94 19.40
N GLY A 255 6.38 6.52 18.53
CA GLY A 255 6.78 5.13 18.38
C GLY A 255 5.99 4.34 17.32
N SER A 256 6.46 3.13 17.05
CA SER A 256 5.93 2.25 15.99
C SER A 256 4.47 1.84 16.19
N VAL A 257 4.02 1.77 17.44
CA VAL A 257 2.63 1.39 17.79
C VAL A 257 1.63 2.44 17.30
N ALA A 258 1.95 3.74 17.50
CA ALA A 258 1.09 4.83 17.06
C ALA A 258 0.93 4.86 15.53
N ILE A 259 2.03 4.64 14.80
CA ILE A 259 2.01 4.54 13.33
C ILE A 259 1.19 3.32 12.90
N GLY A 260 1.42 2.15 13.51
CA GLY A 260 0.70 0.92 13.21
C GLY A 260 -0.81 1.04 13.41
N ALA A 261 -1.23 1.76 14.47
CA ALA A 261 -2.66 2.01 14.72
C ALA A 261 -3.32 2.81 13.60
N ILE A 262 -2.69 3.88 13.12
CA ILE A 262 -3.22 4.68 11.99
C ILE A 262 -3.36 3.85 10.73
N PHE A 263 -2.35 3.05 10.41
CA PHE A 263 -2.43 2.16 9.25
C PHE A 263 -3.56 1.16 9.38
N SER A 264 -3.76 0.56 10.56
CA SER A 264 -4.85 -0.39 10.79
C SER A 264 -6.22 0.27 10.65
N VAL A 265 -6.43 1.44 11.26
CA VAL A 265 -7.68 2.21 11.15
C VAL A 265 -7.96 2.59 9.70
N GLY A 266 -6.95 3.05 8.95
CA GLY A 266 -7.11 3.40 7.54
C GLY A 266 -7.60 2.22 6.69
N ALA A 267 -7.01 1.03 6.87
CA ALA A 267 -7.43 -0.18 6.17
C ALA A 267 -8.87 -0.58 6.55
N ILE A 268 -9.17 -0.66 7.84
CA ILE A 268 -10.52 -1.04 8.33
C ILE A 268 -11.59 -0.07 7.80
N ALA A 269 -11.35 1.25 7.91
CA ALA A 269 -12.29 2.26 7.46
C ALA A 269 -12.61 2.16 5.96
N ALA A 270 -11.59 1.94 5.12
CA ALA A 270 -11.76 1.77 3.68
C ALA A 270 -12.63 0.53 3.35
N TYR A 271 -12.34 -0.60 4.00
CA TYR A 271 -13.11 -1.82 3.77
C TYR A 271 -14.57 -1.71 4.23
N VAL A 272 -14.83 -1.03 5.35
CA VAL A 272 -16.20 -0.72 5.79
C VAL A 272 -16.92 0.12 4.75
N ALA A 273 -16.28 1.21 4.31
CA ALA A 273 -16.86 2.12 3.34
C ALA A 273 -17.20 1.43 2.00
N PHE A 274 -16.35 0.53 1.52
CA PHE A 274 -16.60 -0.23 0.28
C PHE A 274 -17.64 -1.33 0.46
N THR A 275 -17.71 -1.94 1.65
CA THR A 275 -18.63 -3.06 1.90
C THR A 275 -20.07 -2.60 2.01
N ILE A 276 -20.34 -1.43 2.58
CA ILE A 276 -21.73 -0.92 2.76
C ILE A 276 -22.49 -0.90 1.43
N PRO A 277 -22.03 -0.27 0.34
CA PRO A 277 -22.77 -0.27 -0.92
C PRO A 277 -22.87 -1.65 -1.56
N ILE A 278 -21.82 -2.51 -1.44
CA ILE A 278 -21.85 -3.89 -1.93
C ILE A 278 -22.93 -4.69 -1.18
N PHE A 279 -22.97 -4.56 0.13
CA PHE A 279 -23.96 -5.25 0.99
C PHE A 279 -25.38 -4.81 0.64
N ILE A 280 -25.65 -3.51 0.57
CA ILE A 280 -26.97 -2.99 0.23
C ILE A 280 -27.40 -3.47 -1.16
N LYS A 281 -26.51 -3.40 -2.15
CA LYS A 281 -26.78 -3.89 -3.52
C LYS A 281 -27.10 -5.39 -3.53
N THR A 282 -26.32 -6.19 -2.81
CA THR A 282 -26.38 -7.65 -2.88
C THR A 282 -27.60 -8.21 -2.16
N PHE A 283 -27.96 -7.65 -1.00
CA PHE A 283 -28.99 -8.22 -0.12
C PHE A 283 -30.33 -7.49 -0.16
N PHE A 284 -30.34 -6.17 -0.40
CA PHE A 284 -31.56 -5.36 -0.35
C PHE A 284 -32.08 -4.92 -1.72
N VAL A 285 -31.22 -4.43 -2.60
CA VAL A 285 -31.61 -3.88 -3.90
C VAL A 285 -31.72 -4.97 -4.97
N GLY A 286 -30.77 -5.90 -5.01
CA GLY A 286 -30.77 -7.03 -5.93
C GLY A 286 -30.96 -6.63 -7.40
N ASP A 287 -31.96 -7.22 -8.06
CA ASP A 287 -32.24 -6.98 -9.48
C ASP A 287 -32.89 -5.62 -9.79
N ARG A 288 -33.34 -4.89 -8.77
CA ARG A 288 -33.85 -3.50 -8.93
C ARG A 288 -32.72 -2.51 -9.21
N PHE A 289 -31.45 -2.91 -8.97
CA PHE A 289 -30.29 -2.05 -9.22
C PHE A 289 -30.14 -1.78 -10.72
N ARG A 290 -30.15 -0.49 -11.11
CA ARG A 290 -29.96 -0.08 -12.51
C ARG A 290 -28.51 -0.36 -12.91
N ARG A 291 -28.32 -1.30 -13.83
CA ARG A 291 -27.00 -1.73 -14.28
C ARG A 291 -26.38 -0.66 -15.17
N GLY A 292 -25.09 -0.42 -15.00
CA GLY A 292 -24.29 0.38 -15.90
C GLY A 292 -23.95 -0.36 -17.20
N PRO A 293 -23.30 0.31 -18.17
CA PRO A 293 -22.87 -0.31 -19.43
C PRO A 293 -21.87 -1.44 -19.25
N TRP A 294 -21.05 -1.38 -18.20
CA TRP A 294 -20.17 -2.48 -17.80
C TRP A 294 -20.64 -3.07 -16.47
N HIS A 295 -20.84 -4.36 -16.42
CA HIS A 295 -21.32 -5.08 -15.23
C HIS A 295 -20.88 -6.55 -15.24
N LEU A 296 -20.77 -7.15 -14.05
CA LEU A 296 -20.38 -8.56 -13.85
C LEU A 296 -21.47 -9.58 -14.22
N GLY A 297 -22.64 -9.13 -14.70
CA GLY A 297 -23.74 -10.03 -15.09
C GLY A 297 -24.21 -10.91 -13.93
N LYS A 298 -24.32 -12.21 -14.21
CA LYS A 298 -24.79 -13.22 -13.22
C LYS A 298 -23.80 -13.42 -12.06
N PHE A 299 -22.53 -13.11 -12.23
CA PHE A 299 -21.49 -13.21 -11.19
C PHE A 299 -21.54 -12.10 -10.16
N SER A 300 -22.28 -11.02 -10.40
CA SER A 300 -22.36 -9.88 -9.48
C SER A 300 -22.82 -10.25 -8.08
N LYS A 301 -23.85 -11.11 -7.95
CA LYS A 301 -24.40 -11.53 -6.66
C LYS A 301 -23.46 -12.47 -5.89
N PRO A 302 -22.94 -13.57 -6.46
CA PRO A 302 -21.99 -14.42 -5.74
C PRO A 302 -20.69 -13.72 -5.36
N ILE A 303 -20.14 -12.86 -6.21
CA ILE A 303 -18.94 -12.08 -5.89
C ILE A 303 -19.25 -11.09 -4.75
N GLY A 304 -20.40 -10.42 -4.78
CA GLY A 304 -20.82 -9.52 -3.70
C GLY A 304 -20.98 -10.25 -2.36
N MET A 305 -21.57 -11.45 -2.36
CA MET A 305 -21.67 -12.28 -1.15
C MET A 305 -20.29 -12.70 -0.62
N MET A 306 -19.38 -13.14 -1.49
CA MET A 306 -18.01 -13.49 -1.11
C MET A 306 -17.27 -12.29 -0.51
N ALA A 307 -17.36 -11.10 -1.11
CA ALA A 307 -16.76 -9.89 -0.61
C ALA A 307 -17.29 -9.53 0.80
N CYS A 308 -18.61 -9.57 0.99
CA CYS A 308 -19.22 -9.30 2.30
C CYS A 308 -18.78 -10.33 3.34
N SER A 309 -18.78 -11.62 3.01
CA SER A 309 -18.34 -12.69 3.91
C SER A 309 -16.88 -12.51 4.33
N PHE A 310 -15.99 -12.19 3.38
CA PHE A 310 -14.58 -11.92 3.65
C PHE A 310 -14.44 -10.79 4.67
N ILE A 311 -15.13 -9.68 4.47
CA ILE A 311 -15.02 -8.52 5.37
C ILE A 311 -15.58 -8.83 6.76
N VAL A 312 -16.73 -9.51 6.85
CA VAL A 312 -17.32 -9.90 8.15
C VAL A 312 -16.36 -10.76 8.97
N VAL A 313 -15.59 -11.64 8.32
CA VAL A 313 -14.60 -12.48 8.99
C VAL A 313 -13.34 -11.67 9.32
N MET A 314 -12.86 -10.87 8.39
CA MET A 314 -11.57 -10.18 8.53
C MET A 314 -11.62 -8.99 9.49
N MET A 315 -12.74 -8.26 9.58
CA MET A 315 -12.82 -7.09 10.45
C MET A 315 -12.52 -7.39 11.93
N PRO A 316 -13.14 -8.39 12.57
CA PRO A 316 -12.78 -8.74 13.93
C PRO A 316 -11.32 -9.13 14.10
N ILE A 317 -10.78 -9.89 13.13
CA ILE A 317 -9.39 -10.39 13.17
C ILE A 317 -8.39 -9.24 13.06
N LEU A 318 -8.66 -8.24 12.22
CA LEU A 318 -7.83 -7.05 12.09
C LEU A 318 -7.80 -6.17 13.35
N CYS A 319 -8.79 -6.32 14.23
CA CYS A 319 -8.83 -5.64 15.52
C CYS A 319 -8.07 -6.39 16.63
N PHE A 320 -7.60 -7.61 16.37
CA PHE A 320 -6.85 -8.36 17.37
C PHE A 320 -5.46 -7.76 17.59
N PRO A 321 -4.97 -7.75 18.85
CA PRO A 321 -3.61 -7.32 19.13
C PRO A 321 -2.61 -8.26 18.47
N SER A 322 -1.46 -7.71 18.06
CA SER A 322 -0.39 -8.48 17.40
C SER A 322 0.24 -9.55 18.31
N VAL A 323 0.15 -9.37 19.62
CA VAL A 323 0.67 -10.29 20.64
C VAL A 323 -0.47 -10.69 21.58
N ARG A 324 -0.39 -11.91 22.15
CA ARG A 324 -1.36 -12.44 23.12
C ARG A 324 -0.65 -12.78 24.41
N GLY A 325 -1.38 -12.86 25.53
CA GLY A 325 -0.86 -13.36 26.80
C GLY A 325 -0.26 -12.28 27.70
N SER A 326 0.80 -12.64 28.43
CA SER A 326 1.44 -11.77 29.43
C SER A 326 2.11 -10.53 28.86
N ASP A 327 2.44 -10.56 27.56
CA ASP A 327 3.09 -9.45 26.85
C ASP A 327 2.09 -8.41 26.33
N LEU A 328 0.79 -8.60 26.62
CA LEU A 328 -0.28 -7.71 26.25
C LEU A 328 -0.22 -6.46 27.12
N THR A 329 0.34 -5.38 26.61
CA THR A 329 0.28 -4.07 27.26
C THR A 329 -0.89 -3.24 26.71
N PRO A 330 -1.47 -2.29 27.50
CA PRO A 330 -2.50 -1.40 26.98
C PRO A 330 -2.11 -0.66 25.69
N GLN A 331 -0.82 -0.48 25.46
CA GLN A 331 -0.27 0.17 24.26
C GLN A 331 -0.32 -0.72 23.00
N LEU A 332 -0.47 -2.03 23.15
CA LEU A 332 -0.59 -3.00 22.05
C LEU A 332 -2.04 -3.33 21.70
N MET A 333 -3.00 -2.87 22.50
CA MET A 333 -4.42 -2.95 22.16
C MET A 333 -4.73 -1.93 21.07
N LYS A 334 -5.15 -2.41 19.91
CA LYS A 334 -5.53 -1.58 18.75
C LYS A 334 -6.95 -1.07 18.87
#